data_18d16dc9edd7aa61536f34db05c6e608
#
_entry.id   18d16dc9edd7aa61536f34db05c6e608
#
_cell.length_a   1.000
_cell.length_b   1.000
_cell.length_c   1.000
_cell.angle_alpha   90.00
_cell.angle_beta   90.00
_cell.angle_gamma   90.00
#
_symmetry.space_group_name_H-M   'P 1'
#
loop_
_entity.id
_entity.type
_entity.pdbx_description
1 polymer ?
#
loop_
_entity_poly.entity_id
_entity_poly.type
_entity_poly.pdbx_seq_one_letter_code
_entity_poly.pdbx_strand_id
1 'polypeptide(L)'
;YGSPEYVEYFYKQLNELLTNYGDVFEIWFDGANGGDGWYGGAKDSRTIDRKTYYNYPRAYKMIDELQPQAVIFSDGGPGCRWVGNEHGFAGATNWSFLRAGEVYPGYPKYRELQYGHADGNQWVAAECDVSIRPGWFYHPEEDDRVKTVDELTDLYYRSVGHNATLLLNFPVDRDGLIHPTDSANAVNFHQNVQKQLAHNLLAGLSPKASDERGRTFSAKAVTDGDYDTYWATNDDVISATIEFDLPQAEKINRMMLQEYIPLGQRVKSFVVE
;
A
#
# COMPACT_ATOMS: atom_id res chain seq x y z
N TYR A 1 -4.73 -26.31 -12.70
CA TYR A 1 -4.14 -25.07 -13.18
C TYR A 1 -3.63 -25.22 -14.62
N GLY A 2 -3.74 -24.16 -15.42
CA GLY A 2 -3.27 -24.14 -16.80
C GLY A 2 -4.27 -24.70 -17.83
N SER A 3 -5.51 -24.99 -17.46
CA SER A 3 -6.58 -25.37 -18.39
C SER A 3 -7.74 -24.38 -18.35
N PRO A 4 -8.55 -24.28 -19.43
CA PRO A 4 -9.76 -23.46 -19.46
C PRO A 4 -10.79 -23.85 -18.38
N GLU A 5 -10.92 -25.14 -18.09
CA GLU A 5 -11.84 -25.66 -17.07
C GLU A 5 -11.48 -25.15 -15.67
N TYR A 6 -10.17 -25.03 -15.38
CA TYR A 6 -9.73 -24.45 -14.12
C TYR A 6 -10.10 -22.96 -14.01
N VAL A 7 -9.97 -22.20 -15.10
CA VAL A 7 -10.37 -20.78 -15.12
C VAL A 7 -11.86 -20.63 -14.87
N GLU A 8 -12.70 -21.46 -15.48
CA GLU A 8 -14.16 -21.44 -15.23
C GLU A 8 -14.50 -21.87 -13.78
N TYR A 9 -13.73 -22.79 -13.20
CA TYR A 9 -13.88 -23.15 -11.79
C TYR A 9 -13.48 -21.97 -10.87
N PHE A 10 -12.38 -21.29 -11.16
CA PHE A 10 -11.96 -20.08 -10.47
C PHE A 10 -13.07 -19.01 -10.48
N TYR A 11 -13.68 -18.74 -11.63
CA TYR A 11 -14.78 -17.77 -11.72
C TYR A 11 -16.03 -18.18 -10.96
N LYS A 12 -16.34 -19.47 -10.88
CA LYS A 12 -17.47 -19.97 -10.05
C LYS A 12 -17.20 -19.72 -8.55
N GLN A 13 -15.99 -20.03 -8.10
CA GLN A 13 -15.59 -19.75 -6.72
C GLN A 13 -15.59 -18.25 -6.40
N LEU A 14 -15.02 -17.43 -7.29
CA LEU A 14 -15.02 -15.97 -7.14
C LEU A 14 -16.47 -15.44 -7.03
N ASN A 15 -17.37 -15.86 -7.90
CA ASN A 15 -18.79 -15.48 -7.84
C ASN A 15 -19.44 -15.89 -6.50
N GLU A 16 -19.18 -17.10 -6.04
CA GLU A 16 -19.70 -17.59 -4.76
C GLU A 16 -19.23 -16.72 -3.59
N LEU A 17 -17.93 -16.39 -3.54
CA LEU A 17 -17.35 -15.54 -2.50
C LEU A 17 -17.93 -14.12 -2.53
N LEU A 18 -18.18 -13.58 -3.71
CA LEU A 18 -18.69 -12.22 -3.86
C LEU A 18 -20.21 -12.09 -3.61
N THR A 19 -20.95 -13.20 -3.56
CA THR A 19 -22.44 -13.16 -3.45
C THR A 19 -23.00 -13.74 -2.16
N ASN A 20 -22.30 -14.66 -1.48
CA ASN A 20 -22.90 -15.45 -0.41
C ASN A 20 -22.46 -15.06 1.00
N TYR A 21 -21.47 -14.17 1.17
CA TYR A 21 -20.83 -13.94 2.47
C TYR A 21 -20.87 -12.47 2.94
N GLY A 22 -21.66 -11.63 2.27
CA GLY A 22 -21.82 -10.21 2.61
C GLY A 22 -20.81 -9.30 1.92
N ASP A 23 -20.66 -8.09 2.46
CA ASP A 23 -19.80 -7.06 1.88
C ASP A 23 -18.32 -7.43 1.99
N VAL A 24 -17.60 -7.24 0.90
CA VAL A 24 -16.15 -7.52 0.81
C VAL A 24 -15.40 -6.21 0.80
N PHE A 25 -14.46 -6.04 1.72
CA PHE A 25 -13.60 -4.85 1.77
C PHE A 25 -12.51 -4.89 0.70
N GLU A 26 -11.84 -6.04 0.56
CA GLU A 26 -10.73 -6.20 -0.37
C GLU A 26 -10.72 -7.58 -0.99
N ILE A 27 -10.37 -7.64 -2.27
CA ILE A 27 -10.13 -8.89 -3.00
C ILE A 27 -8.65 -8.92 -3.37
N TRP A 28 -7.94 -9.83 -2.75
CA TRP A 28 -6.51 -9.95 -2.86
C TRP A 28 -6.14 -11.09 -3.82
N PHE A 29 -5.66 -10.75 -5.03
CA PHE A 29 -5.19 -11.72 -6.00
C PHE A 29 -3.72 -12.02 -5.80
N ASP A 30 -3.44 -13.18 -5.18
CA ASP A 30 -2.08 -13.65 -4.98
C ASP A 30 -1.43 -14.00 -6.32
N GLY A 31 -0.26 -13.46 -6.54
CA GLY A 31 0.85 -13.64 -7.50
C GLY A 31 0.63 -14.41 -8.78
N ALA A 32 -0.35 -15.03 -8.79
CA ALA A 32 -1.24 -15.47 -9.78
C ALA A 32 -0.77 -16.49 -10.80
N ASN A 33 0.36 -16.35 -11.38
CA ASN A 33 0.64 -17.20 -12.53
C ASN A 33 1.92 -18.00 -12.35
N GLY A 34 1.80 -19.30 -12.12
CA GLY A 34 2.94 -20.22 -12.07
C GLY A 34 3.78 -20.26 -13.35
N GLY A 35 3.24 -19.72 -14.45
CA GLY A 35 3.91 -19.69 -15.75
C GLY A 35 4.02 -21.06 -16.41
N ASP A 36 4.97 -21.19 -17.32
CA ASP A 36 5.23 -22.44 -18.03
C ASP A 36 5.93 -23.46 -17.13
N GLY A 37 5.70 -24.72 -17.37
CA GLY A 37 6.42 -25.78 -16.71
C GLY A 37 5.62 -27.05 -16.43
N TRP A 38 6.20 -27.90 -15.58
CA TRP A 38 5.60 -29.15 -15.13
C TRP A 38 4.65 -28.90 -13.95
N TYR A 39 3.41 -29.34 -14.12
CA TYR A 39 2.37 -29.30 -13.10
C TYR A 39 2.10 -30.70 -12.55
N GLY A 40 2.75 -31.01 -11.41
CA GLY A 40 2.77 -32.35 -10.82
C GLY A 40 1.40 -32.93 -10.49
N GLY A 41 0.46 -32.12 -10.03
CA GLY A 41 -0.91 -32.53 -9.77
C GLY A 41 -1.66 -32.97 -11.04
N ALA A 42 -1.40 -32.32 -12.18
CA ALA A 42 -1.96 -32.69 -13.47
C ALA A 42 -1.09 -33.72 -14.22
N LYS A 43 0.13 -33.98 -13.76
CA LYS A 43 1.14 -34.83 -14.46
C LYS A 43 1.36 -34.41 -15.91
N ASP A 44 1.47 -33.12 -16.13
CA ASP A 44 1.52 -32.52 -17.45
C ASP A 44 2.43 -31.30 -17.48
N SER A 45 3.00 -30.99 -18.66
CA SER A 45 3.71 -29.74 -18.93
C SER A 45 2.80 -28.79 -19.66
N ARG A 46 2.71 -27.54 -19.22
CA ARG A 46 1.80 -26.53 -19.79
C ARG A 46 2.53 -25.24 -20.09
N THR A 47 2.11 -24.61 -21.19
CA THR A 47 2.51 -23.25 -21.55
C THR A 47 1.36 -22.31 -21.24
N ILE A 48 1.63 -21.29 -20.43
CA ILE A 48 0.62 -20.40 -19.89
C ILE A 48 1.01 -18.96 -20.21
N ASP A 49 0.18 -18.29 -21.01
CA ASP A 49 0.31 -16.85 -21.19
C ASP A 49 -0.16 -16.12 -19.91
N ARG A 50 0.79 -15.67 -19.13
CA ARG A 50 0.54 -14.99 -17.84
C ARG A 50 -0.38 -13.78 -17.95
N LYS A 51 -0.33 -13.08 -19.09
CA LYS A 51 -1.12 -11.86 -19.29
C LYS A 51 -2.60 -12.14 -19.51
N THR A 52 -2.93 -13.26 -20.17
CA THR A 52 -4.28 -13.52 -20.65
C THR A 52 -4.98 -14.70 -19.99
N TYR A 53 -4.26 -15.59 -19.32
CA TYR A 53 -4.78 -16.86 -18.82
C TYR A 53 -6.03 -16.73 -17.94
N TYR A 54 -5.99 -15.88 -16.92
CA TYR A 54 -7.13 -15.67 -16.04
C TYR A 54 -8.16 -14.71 -16.59
N ASN A 55 -7.84 -13.91 -17.63
CA ASN A 55 -8.71 -12.84 -18.13
C ASN A 55 -9.13 -11.88 -17.02
N TYR A 56 -8.17 -11.28 -16.33
CA TYR A 56 -8.41 -10.36 -15.21
C TYR A 56 -9.44 -9.25 -15.50
N PRO A 57 -9.55 -8.66 -16.72
CA PRO A 57 -10.63 -7.74 -17.03
C PRO A 57 -12.04 -8.30 -16.77
N ARG A 58 -12.26 -9.62 -16.99
CA ARG A 58 -13.53 -10.29 -16.63
C ARG A 58 -13.73 -10.33 -15.12
N ALA A 59 -12.65 -10.60 -14.34
CA ALA A 59 -12.70 -10.62 -12.89
C ALA A 59 -13.03 -9.23 -12.34
N TYR A 60 -12.35 -8.20 -12.79
CA TYR A 60 -12.57 -6.82 -12.35
C TYR A 60 -14.00 -6.37 -12.61
N LYS A 61 -14.53 -6.64 -13.82
CA LYS A 61 -15.92 -6.35 -14.13
C LYS A 61 -16.91 -7.07 -13.21
N MET A 62 -16.67 -8.36 -12.92
CA MET A 62 -17.51 -9.12 -12.00
C MET A 62 -17.51 -8.53 -10.58
N ILE A 63 -16.33 -8.09 -10.10
CA ILE A 63 -16.18 -7.48 -8.79
C ILE A 63 -16.92 -6.14 -8.75
N ASP A 64 -16.73 -5.29 -9.74
CA ASP A 64 -17.42 -3.99 -9.84
C ASP A 64 -18.95 -4.14 -9.83
N GLU A 65 -19.48 -5.19 -10.45
CA GLU A 65 -20.92 -5.47 -10.49
C GLU A 65 -21.46 -6.03 -9.18
N LEU A 66 -20.71 -6.88 -8.47
CA LEU A 66 -21.17 -7.61 -7.28
C LEU A 66 -20.74 -6.93 -5.98
N GLN A 67 -19.58 -6.27 -5.96
CA GLN A 67 -18.97 -5.64 -4.77
C GLN A 67 -18.32 -4.31 -5.16
N PRO A 68 -19.11 -3.28 -5.55
CA PRO A 68 -18.57 -2.03 -6.11
C PRO A 68 -17.72 -1.21 -5.13
N GLN A 69 -17.75 -1.53 -3.83
CA GLN A 69 -16.96 -0.89 -2.79
C GLN A 69 -15.64 -1.62 -2.50
N ALA A 70 -15.44 -2.82 -3.06
CA ALA A 70 -14.28 -3.61 -2.77
C ALA A 70 -13.02 -3.06 -3.44
N VAL A 71 -11.92 -2.98 -2.70
CA VAL A 71 -10.60 -2.69 -3.25
C VAL A 71 -10.07 -3.95 -3.93
N ILE A 72 -9.49 -3.80 -5.11
CA ILE A 72 -8.89 -4.92 -5.85
C ILE A 72 -7.37 -4.80 -5.78
N PHE A 73 -6.74 -5.75 -5.13
CA PHE A 73 -5.29 -5.90 -5.07
C PHE A 73 -4.79 -6.88 -6.13
N SER A 74 -3.76 -6.50 -6.86
CA SER A 74 -2.91 -7.37 -7.69
C SER A 74 -1.58 -6.66 -7.99
N ASP A 75 -0.69 -7.27 -8.75
CA ASP A 75 0.54 -6.59 -9.21
C ASP A 75 0.25 -5.28 -9.97
N GLY A 76 -0.86 -5.21 -10.67
CA GLY A 76 -1.26 -4.06 -11.49
C GLY A 76 -2.51 -3.32 -11.02
N GLY A 77 -3.03 -3.65 -9.86
CA GLY A 77 -4.27 -3.06 -9.36
C GLY A 77 -5.52 -3.76 -9.87
N PRO A 78 -6.62 -3.03 -10.12
CA PRO A 78 -6.74 -1.56 -10.28
C PRO A 78 -6.88 -0.73 -9.00
N GLY A 79 -7.20 -1.32 -7.85
CA GLY A 79 -7.39 -0.60 -6.59
C GLY A 79 -6.06 -0.28 -5.91
N CYS A 80 -5.31 -1.31 -5.55
CA CYS A 80 -3.95 -1.19 -5.05
C CYS A 80 -3.03 -2.23 -5.71
N ARG A 81 -1.74 -2.01 -5.64
CA ARG A 81 -0.73 -2.87 -6.26
C ARG A 81 0.19 -3.47 -5.23
N TRP A 82 0.65 -4.67 -5.50
CA TRP A 82 1.80 -5.24 -4.81
C TRP A 82 3.04 -4.35 -4.97
N VAL A 83 3.77 -4.16 -3.89
CA VAL A 83 4.98 -3.31 -3.86
C VAL A 83 6.21 -3.98 -4.50
N GLY A 84 6.09 -5.20 -5.01
CA GLY A 84 7.16 -5.91 -5.69
C GLY A 84 8.18 -6.61 -4.77
N ASN A 85 7.89 -6.70 -3.49
CA ASN A 85 8.66 -7.48 -2.51
C ASN A 85 7.77 -7.87 -1.31
N GLU A 86 8.18 -8.92 -0.58
CA GLU A 86 7.52 -9.40 0.64
C GLU A 86 8.29 -9.01 1.91
N HIS A 87 9.07 -7.93 1.83
CA HIS A 87 9.85 -7.41 2.95
C HIS A 87 9.15 -6.29 3.71
N GLY A 88 7.98 -5.86 3.24
CA GLY A 88 7.13 -4.88 3.89
C GLY A 88 7.57 -3.43 3.71
N PHE A 89 8.22 -3.07 2.61
CA PHE A 89 8.62 -1.69 2.36
C PHE A 89 8.49 -1.24 0.90
N ALA A 90 8.12 0.02 0.73
CA ALA A 90 8.14 0.73 -0.53
C ALA A 90 9.45 1.50 -0.74
N GLY A 91 9.73 1.94 -1.95
CA GLY A 91 10.85 2.82 -2.26
C GLY A 91 10.75 4.16 -1.56
N ALA A 92 11.88 4.79 -1.27
CA ALA A 92 11.91 6.13 -0.67
C ALA A 92 11.20 7.18 -1.53
N THR A 93 11.19 7.01 -2.85
CA THR A 93 10.28 7.68 -3.78
C THR A 93 9.28 6.65 -4.26
N ASN A 94 8.01 6.85 -3.98
CA ASN A 94 6.94 5.93 -4.35
C ASN A 94 5.75 6.70 -4.92
N TRP A 95 5.55 6.58 -6.22
CA TRP A 95 4.40 7.14 -6.92
C TRP A 95 3.21 6.19 -6.84
N SER A 96 2.04 6.72 -6.51
CA SER A 96 0.79 5.94 -6.61
C SER A 96 0.25 5.85 -8.03
N PHE A 97 1.05 6.19 -9.03
CA PHE A 97 0.70 6.06 -10.43
C PHE A 97 1.37 4.85 -11.06
N LEU A 98 0.63 4.17 -11.95
CA LEU A 98 1.15 3.15 -12.85
C LEU A 98 0.83 3.51 -14.31
N ARG A 99 1.65 3.03 -15.24
CA ARG A 99 1.34 3.00 -16.67
C ARG A 99 0.34 1.88 -16.92
N ALA A 100 -0.95 2.22 -16.91
CA ALA A 100 -2.03 1.25 -17.13
C ALA A 100 -1.85 0.54 -18.47
N GLY A 101 -2.08 -0.77 -18.47
CA GLY A 101 -1.91 -1.63 -19.64
C GLY A 101 -0.49 -2.19 -19.84
N GLU A 102 0.54 -1.60 -19.20
CA GLU A 102 1.88 -2.21 -19.17
C GLU A 102 2.02 -3.19 -18.00
N VAL A 103 1.46 -2.85 -16.84
CA VAL A 103 1.50 -3.66 -15.62
C VAL A 103 0.27 -4.58 -15.57
N TYR A 104 0.50 -5.83 -15.24
CA TYR A 104 -0.53 -6.86 -15.13
C TYR A 104 -0.09 -7.93 -14.11
N PRO A 105 -0.99 -8.74 -13.56
CA PRO A 105 -0.62 -9.82 -12.64
C PRO A 105 0.42 -10.78 -13.26
N GLY A 106 1.53 -10.98 -12.55
CA GLY A 106 2.72 -11.68 -13.07
C GLY A 106 3.67 -10.80 -13.88
N TYR A 107 3.63 -9.49 -13.67
CA TYR A 107 4.49 -8.51 -14.35
C TYR A 107 5.98 -8.82 -14.14
N PRO A 108 6.77 -9.02 -15.22
CA PRO A 108 8.14 -9.51 -15.11
C PRO A 108 9.11 -8.50 -14.50
N LYS A 109 8.79 -7.20 -14.58
CA LYS A 109 9.60 -6.14 -13.97
C LYS A 109 9.05 -5.71 -12.61
N TYR A 110 8.59 -6.67 -11.81
CA TYR A 110 7.92 -6.43 -10.53
C TYR A 110 8.68 -5.48 -9.59
N ARG A 111 10.02 -5.38 -9.71
CA ARG A 111 10.82 -4.44 -8.90
C ARG A 111 10.51 -2.96 -9.18
N GLU A 112 9.92 -2.63 -10.33
CA GLU A 112 9.48 -1.26 -10.64
C GLU A 112 8.26 -0.88 -9.78
N LEU A 113 7.46 -1.86 -9.33
CA LEU A 113 6.27 -1.64 -8.52
C LEU A 113 6.58 -1.01 -7.15
N GLN A 114 7.82 -1.17 -6.67
CA GLN A 114 8.29 -0.55 -5.44
C GLN A 114 8.31 0.99 -5.51
N TYR A 115 8.46 1.54 -6.72
CA TYR A 115 8.60 2.97 -6.95
C TYR A 115 7.39 3.59 -7.66
N GLY A 116 6.55 2.77 -8.30
CA GLY A 116 5.53 3.27 -9.22
C GLY A 116 6.12 4.04 -10.40
N HIS A 117 5.28 4.77 -11.10
CA HIS A 117 5.68 5.51 -12.31
C HIS A 117 5.28 6.98 -12.20
N ALA A 118 6.25 7.89 -12.18
CA ALA A 118 6.00 9.34 -12.12
C ALA A 118 5.18 9.86 -13.33
N ASP A 119 5.25 9.16 -14.46
CA ASP A 119 4.52 9.42 -15.70
C ASP A 119 3.33 8.46 -15.89
N GLY A 120 2.92 7.77 -14.83
CA GLY A 120 1.77 6.88 -14.86
C GLY A 120 0.46 7.60 -15.19
N ASN A 121 -0.48 6.88 -15.74
CA ASN A 121 -1.77 7.38 -16.20
C ASN A 121 -2.97 6.86 -15.42
N GLN A 122 -2.74 6.00 -14.42
CA GLN A 122 -3.75 5.47 -13.53
C GLN A 122 -3.26 5.51 -12.08
N TRP A 123 -4.11 5.97 -11.18
CA TRP A 123 -3.87 5.92 -9.74
C TRP A 123 -4.02 4.49 -9.25
N VAL A 124 -2.96 3.91 -8.69
CA VAL A 124 -2.91 2.57 -8.10
C VAL A 124 -1.95 2.62 -6.91
N ALA A 125 -2.48 2.81 -5.72
CA ALA A 125 -1.69 2.92 -4.50
C ALA A 125 -0.86 1.65 -4.25
N ALA A 126 0.29 1.78 -3.60
CA ALA A 126 1.11 0.62 -3.23
C ALA A 126 0.63 -0.01 -1.92
N GLU A 127 0.69 -1.34 -1.84
CA GLU A 127 0.51 -2.10 -0.62
C GLU A 127 1.73 -2.98 -0.37
N CYS A 128 2.26 -2.88 0.85
CA CYS A 128 3.40 -3.65 1.33
C CYS A 128 2.89 -4.81 2.18
N ASP A 129 3.05 -6.02 1.69
CA ASP A 129 2.75 -7.24 2.42
C ASP A 129 4.00 -7.80 3.11
N VAL A 130 3.84 -8.24 4.35
CA VAL A 130 4.91 -8.85 5.14
C VAL A 130 4.34 -9.66 6.29
N SER A 131 4.98 -10.77 6.63
CA SER A 131 4.61 -11.53 7.82
C SER A 131 5.34 -11.02 9.06
N ILE A 132 4.68 -11.05 10.22
CA ILE A 132 5.32 -10.81 11.53
C ILE A 132 6.36 -11.88 11.86
N ARG A 133 6.27 -13.07 11.23
CA ARG A 133 7.17 -14.21 11.36
C ARG A 133 8.08 -14.37 10.14
N PRO A 134 9.08 -15.25 10.18
CA PRO A 134 9.94 -15.52 9.00
C PRO A 134 9.18 -16.00 7.76
N GLY A 135 8.09 -16.74 7.94
CA GLY A 135 7.24 -17.27 6.87
C GLY A 135 5.79 -16.82 7.00
N TRP A 136 4.96 -17.20 6.02
CA TRP A 136 3.53 -16.86 5.96
C TRP A 136 2.63 -17.72 6.83
N PHE A 137 3.14 -18.88 7.27
CA PHE A 137 2.41 -19.83 8.10
C PHE A 137 3.04 -19.96 9.48
N TYR A 138 2.26 -20.43 10.46
CA TYR A 138 2.71 -20.64 11.81
C TYR A 138 3.59 -21.91 11.94
N HIS A 139 4.76 -21.74 12.55
CA HIS A 139 5.66 -22.82 12.95
C HIS A 139 6.13 -22.59 14.39
N PRO A 140 5.89 -23.52 15.33
CA PRO A 140 6.29 -23.34 16.74
C PRO A 140 7.79 -23.07 16.93
N GLU A 141 8.63 -23.65 16.08
CA GLU A 141 10.08 -23.43 16.07
C GLU A 141 10.51 -22.01 15.69
N GLU A 142 9.56 -21.15 15.34
CA GLU A 142 9.77 -19.73 14.98
C GLU A 142 9.29 -18.75 16.05
N ASP A 143 8.84 -19.24 17.21
CA ASP A 143 8.28 -18.40 18.28
C ASP A 143 9.29 -17.40 18.86
N ASP A 144 10.58 -17.69 18.76
CA ASP A 144 11.69 -16.80 19.13
C ASP A 144 12.16 -15.86 18.00
N ARG A 145 11.57 -15.98 16.80
CA ARG A 145 11.93 -15.19 15.60
C ARG A 145 10.83 -14.25 15.14
N VAL A 146 9.87 -13.98 15.99
CA VAL A 146 8.82 -12.99 15.77
C VAL A 146 9.47 -11.60 15.67
N LYS A 147 9.10 -10.82 14.67
CA LYS A 147 9.61 -9.45 14.51
C LYS A 147 9.40 -8.61 15.76
N THR A 148 10.44 -7.97 16.20
CA THR A 148 10.46 -7.09 17.38
C THR A 148 9.65 -5.81 17.13
N VAL A 149 9.32 -5.11 18.22
CA VAL A 149 8.63 -3.80 18.14
C VAL A 149 9.42 -2.79 17.30
N ASP A 150 10.75 -2.81 17.39
CA ASP A 150 11.61 -1.89 16.62
C ASP A 150 11.61 -2.23 15.13
N GLU A 151 11.67 -3.52 14.77
CA GLU A 151 11.55 -3.96 13.37
C GLU A 151 10.18 -3.63 12.77
N LEU A 152 9.08 -3.84 13.51
CA LEU A 152 7.74 -3.47 13.08
C LEU A 152 7.59 -1.95 12.92
N THR A 153 8.22 -1.17 13.81
CA THR A 153 8.23 0.29 13.72
C THR A 153 9.01 0.78 12.50
N ASP A 154 10.15 0.14 12.17
CA ASP A 154 10.90 0.43 10.95
C ASP A 154 10.07 0.09 9.70
N LEU A 155 9.40 -1.05 9.69
CA LEU A 155 8.47 -1.43 8.61
C LEU A 155 7.36 -0.39 8.40
N TYR A 156 6.77 0.12 9.47
CA TYR A 156 5.75 1.16 9.38
C TYR A 156 6.28 2.42 8.66
N TYR A 157 7.44 2.90 9.04
CA TYR A 157 8.03 4.08 8.39
C TYR A 157 8.51 3.84 6.98
N ARG A 158 8.85 2.61 6.63
CA ARG A 158 9.28 2.23 5.28
C ARG A 158 8.13 1.80 4.36
N SER A 159 6.94 1.58 4.89
CA SER A 159 5.70 1.32 4.14
C SER A 159 4.78 2.54 4.16
N VAL A 160 4.12 2.79 5.28
CA VAL A 160 3.19 3.92 5.45
C VAL A 160 3.92 5.27 5.32
N GLY A 161 5.12 5.38 5.89
CA GLY A 161 5.97 6.56 5.73
C GLY A 161 6.51 6.76 4.31
N HIS A 162 6.40 5.77 3.43
CA HIS A 162 6.79 5.82 2.03
C HIS A 162 5.57 5.74 1.08
N ASN A 163 4.43 6.28 1.50
CA ASN A 163 3.23 6.37 0.67
C ASN A 163 2.68 5.00 0.21
N ALA A 164 2.61 4.04 1.13
CA ALA A 164 2.03 2.72 0.91
C ALA A 164 1.15 2.31 2.08
N THR A 165 0.24 1.36 1.89
CA THR A 165 -0.39 0.64 3.00
C THR A 165 0.53 -0.45 3.53
N LEU A 166 0.33 -0.88 4.77
CA LEU A 166 1.03 -2.01 5.37
C LEU A 166 0.02 -3.14 5.64
N LEU A 167 0.14 -4.24 4.92
CA LEU A 167 -0.56 -5.49 5.20
C LEU A 167 0.36 -6.41 6.01
N LEU A 168 0.11 -6.49 7.32
CA LEU A 168 0.91 -7.31 8.24
C LEU A 168 0.20 -8.65 8.51
N ASN A 169 0.79 -9.74 8.06
CA ASN A 169 0.27 -11.07 8.27
C ASN A 169 0.58 -11.57 9.69
N PHE A 170 -0.45 -12.11 10.35
CA PHE A 170 -0.38 -12.82 11.63
C PHE A 170 -0.76 -14.29 11.41
N PRO A 171 0.22 -15.20 11.27
CA PRO A 171 -0.08 -16.61 11.12
C PRO A 171 -0.78 -17.14 12.36
N VAL A 172 -1.88 -17.86 12.16
CA VAL A 172 -2.62 -18.52 13.24
C VAL A 172 -2.09 -19.93 13.47
N ASP A 173 -2.11 -20.38 14.72
CA ASP A 173 -1.76 -21.74 15.09
C ASP A 173 -2.83 -22.77 14.66
N ARG A 174 -2.67 -24.03 15.05
CA ARG A 174 -3.62 -25.11 14.70
C ARG A 174 -4.97 -25.01 15.40
N ASP A 175 -5.05 -24.21 16.45
CA ASP A 175 -6.28 -23.93 17.19
C ASP A 175 -6.99 -22.67 16.65
N GLY A 176 -6.42 -22.03 15.62
CA GLY A 176 -6.93 -20.81 15.03
C GLY A 176 -6.63 -19.54 15.84
N LEU A 177 -5.64 -19.59 16.73
CA LEU A 177 -5.27 -18.49 17.61
C LEU A 177 -3.96 -17.83 17.15
N ILE A 178 -3.87 -16.51 17.35
CA ILE A 178 -2.62 -15.77 17.20
C ILE A 178 -1.77 -16.01 18.44
N HIS A 179 -0.50 -16.36 18.21
CA HIS A 179 0.43 -16.63 19.32
C HIS A 179 0.61 -15.40 20.22
N PRO A 180 0.73 -15.59 21.56
CA PRO A 180 0.83 -14.47 22.50
C PRO A 180 1.97 -13.48 22.22
N THR A 181 3.13 -13.95 21.73
CA THR A 181 4.26 -13.08 21.36
C THR A 181 3.90 -12.17 20.18
N ASP A 182 3.23 -12.71 19.15
CA ASP A 182 2.80 -11.95 17.98
C ASP A 182 1.81 -10.84 18.39
N SER A 183 0.82 -11.21 19.21
CA SER A 183 -0.17 -10.26 19.74
C SER A 183 0.49 -9.17 20.60
N ALA A 184 1.41 -9.53 21.48
CA ALA A 184 2.11 -8.58 22.34
C ALA A 184 2.96 -7.62 21.52
N ASN A 185 3.71 -8.12 20.53
CA ASN A 185 4.55 -7.29 19.67
C ASN A 185 3.70 -6.35 18.78
N ALA A 186 2.57 -6.81 18.27
CA ALA A 186 1.64 -5.98 17.51
C ALA A 186 1.06 -4.83 18.36
N VAL A 187 0.60 -5.11 19.57
CA VAL A 187 0.06 -4.09 20.49
C VAL A 187 1.14 -3.08 20.87
N ASN A 188 2.32 -3.55 21.24
CA ASN A 188 3.43 -2.69 21.63
C ASN A 188 3.95 -1.85 20.45
N PHE A 189 3.99 -2.42 19.25
CA PHE A 189 4.29 -1.71 18.01
C PHE A 189 3.31 -0.55 17.78
N HIS A 190 2.01 -0.82 17.84
CA HIS A 190 0.99 0.20 17.68
C HIS A 190 1.16 1.33 18.70
N GLN A 191 1.34 0.99 19.99
CA GLN A 191 1.58 1.97 21.04
C GLN A 191 2.86 2.78 20.82
N ASN A 192 3.92 2.14 20.32
CA ASN A 192 5.20 2.81 20.03
C ASN A 192 5.04 3.84 18.91
N VAL A 193 4.37 3.48 17.80
CA VAL A 193 4.08 4.43 16.72
C VAL A 193 3.22 5.58 17.21
N GLN A 194 2.14 5.31 17.94
CA GLN A 194 1.29 6.35 18.50
C GLN A 194 2.08 7.31 19.42
N LYS A 195 2.94 6.78 20.29
CA LYS A 195 3.79 7.59 21.17
C LYS A 195 4.77 8.47 20.39
N GLN A 196 5.37 7.94 19.32
CA GLN A 196 6.31 8.71 18.50
C GLN A 196 5.64 9.85 17.72
N LEU A 197 4.37 9.70 17.38
CA LEU A 197 3.59 10.67 16.59
C LEU A 197 2.61 11.50 17.45
N ALA A 198 2.59 11.31 18.76
CA ALA A 198 1.60 11.92 19.65
C ALA A 198 1.69 13.45 19.72
N HIS A 199 2.86 14.03 19.47
CA HIS A 199 3.10 15.45 19.63
C HIS A 199 3.43 16.12 18.30
N ASN A 200 2.47 16.83 17.74
CA ASN A 200 2.66 17.63 16.54
C ASN A 200 3.13 19.04 16.93
N LEU A 201 4.41 19.32 16.73
CA LEU A 201 5.03 20.62 17.04
C LEU A 201 4.48 21.78 16.19
N LEU A 202 3.86 21.48 15.05
CA LEU A 202 3.33 22.47 14.11
C LEU A 202 1.84 22.77 14.35
N ALA A 203 1.17 22.01 15.22
CA ALA A 203 -0.26 22.19 15.47
C ALA A 203 -0.57 23.61 15.99
N GLY A 204 -1.49 24.27 15.29
CA GLY A 204 -1.92 25.64 15.64
C GLY A 204 -0.93 26.75 15.28
N LEU A 205 0.22 26.44 14.70
CA LEU A 205 1.12 27.48 14.18
C LEU A 205 0.54 28.09 12.90
N SER A 206 0.95 29.31 12.61
CA SER A 206 0.61 30.00 11.36
C SER A 206 1.86 30.07 10.49
N PRO A 207 2.02 29.14 9.54
CA PRO A 207 3.16 29.16 8.66
C PRO A 207 3.14 30.35 7.68
N LYS A 208 4.30 30.69 7.14
CA LYS A 208 4.48 31.66 6.09
C LYS A 208 4.87 30.94 4.81
N ALA A 209 4.10 31.13 3.73
CA ALA A 209 4.46 30.61 2.42
C ALA A 209 4.99 31.73 1.52
N SER A 210 5.91 31.38 0.64
CA SER A 210 6.44 32.30 -0.38
C SER A 210 5.42 32.67 -1.46
N ASP A 211 4.40 31.81 -1.65
CA ASP A 211 3.29 32.00 -2.61
C ASP A 211 2.04 31.25 -2.13
N GLU A 212 0.87 31.85 -2.35
CA GLU A 212 -0.44 31.28 -2.01
C GLU A 212 -1.46 31.62 -3.10
N ARG A 213 -2.26 30.63 -3.51
CA ARG A 213 -3.34 30.78 -4.50
C ARG A 213 -4.58 31.49 -3.92
N GLY A 214 -4.40 32.31 -2.95
CA GLY A 214 -5.46 33.04 -2.28
C GLY A 214 -5.91 32.40 -0.96
N ARG A 215 -6.90 33.01 -0.30
CA ARG A 215 -7.26 32.69 1.08
C ARG A 215 -7.71 31.24 1.32
N THR A 216 -8.35 30.64 0.35
CA THR A 216 -8.87 29.26 0.45
C THR A 216 -7.75 28.24 0.47
N PHE A 217 -6.62 28.54 -0.17
CA PHE A 217 -5.47 27.64 -0.31
C PHE A 217 -4.23 28.19 0.40
N SER A 218 -4.45 28.80 1.55
CA SER A 218 -3.37 29.43 2.32
C SER A 218 -2.53 28.40 3.07
N ALA A 219 -1.31 28.78 3.45
CA ALA A 219 -0.39 27.94 4.21
C ALA A 219 -0.97 27.45 5.56
N LYS A 220 -1.98 28.10 6.12
CA LYS A 220 -2.66 27.66 7.36
C LYS A 220 -3.26 26.27 7.22
N ALA A 221 -3.67 25.86 6.03
CA ALA A 221 -4.23 24.55 5.75
C ALA A 221 -3.25 23.40 6.03
N VAL A 222 -1.93 23.65 6.05
CA VAL A 222 -0.96 22.57 6.32
C VAL A 222 -0.86 22.19 7.81
N THR A 223 -1.51 22.94 8.72
CA THR A 223 -1.47 22.69 10.17
C THR A 223 -2.83 22.72 10.85
N ASP A 224 -3.92 22.81 10.10
CA ASP A 224 -5.28 22.89 10.65
C ASP A 224 -5.87 21.52 11.06
N GLY A 225 -5.26 20.43 10.63
CA GLY A 225 -5.71 19.07 10.92
C GLY A 225 -6.89 18.60 10.08
N ASP A 226 -7.27 19.37 9.07
CA ASP A 226 -8.36 19.05 8.15
C ASP A 226 -7.78 18.51 6.84
N TYR A 227 -8.09 17.26 6.48
CA TYR A 227 -7.60 16.60 5.27
C TYR A 227 -8.34 17.05 4.00
N ASP A 228 -9.41 17.81 4.11
CA ASP A 228 -10.15 18.38 2.98
C ASP A 228 -9.63 19.76 2.58
N THR A 229 -8.75 20.34 3.37
CA THR A 229 -8.06 21.60 3.07
C THR A 229 -6.62 21.37 2.64
N TYR A 230 -6.07 22.27 1.87
CA TYR A 230 -4.68 22.19 1.43
C TYR A 230 -4.12 23.56 1.04
N TRP A 231 -2.82 23.70 1.14
CA TRP A 231 -2.09 24.83 0.57
C TRP A 231 -1.78 24.59 -0.91
N ALA A 232 -1.90 25.62 -1.71
CA ALA A 232 -1.48 25.61 -3.10
C ALA A 232 -0.86 26.95 -3.52
N THR A 233 0.12 26.88 -4.43
CA THR A 233 0.70 28.02 -5.13
C THR A 233 -0.16 28.44 -6.33
N ASN A 234 0.10 29.60 -6.89
CA ASN A 234 -0.42 29.96 -8.20
C ASN A 234 0.11 29.02 -9.30
N ASP A 235 -0.61 28.95 -10.43
CA ASP A 235 -0.35 27.92 -11.47
C ASP A 235 1.07 27.97 -12.07
N ASP A 236 1.66 29.15 -12.18
CA ASP A 236 2.98 29.35 -12.77
C ASP A 236 4.14 29.15 -11.77
N VAL A 237 3.83 28.93 -10.48
CA VAL A 237 4.83 28.80 -9.42
C VAL A 237 5.15 27.32 -9.23
N ILE A 238 6.32 26.91 -9.70
CA ILE A 238 6.79 25.52 -9.62
C ILE A 238 7.75 25.24 -8.47
N SER A 239 8.10 26.24 -7.68
CA SER A 239 8.94 26.13 -6.48
C SER A 239 8.48 27.14 -5.44
N ALA A 240 8.28 26.69 -4.23
CA ALA A 240 7.86 27.53 -3.13
C ALA A 240 8.42 27.03 -1.79
N THR A 241 8.41 27.89 -0.78
CA THR A 241 8.85 27.58 0.58
C THR A 241 7.71 27.77 1.57
N ILE A 242 7.71 26.97 2.61
CA ILE A 242 6.87 27.16 3.80
C ILE A 242 7.81 27.27 5.00
N GLU A 243 7.64 28.32 5.80
CA GLU A 243 8.42 28.59 7.00
C GLU A 243 7.55 28.49 8.24
N PHE A 244 8.09 27.88 9.29
CA PHE A 244 7.45 27.73 10.59
C PHE A 244 8.33 28.35 11.68
N ASP A 245 7.78 29.28 12.42
CA ASP A 245 8.43 29.85 13.60
C ASP A 245 8.02 29.01 14.81
N LEU A 246 8.91 28.12 15.31
CA LEU A 246 8.69 27.40 16.55
C LEU A 246 8.89 28.36 17.75
N PRO A 247 8.06 28.26 18.80
CA PRO A 247 8.18 29.15 19.99
C PRO A 247 9.51 29.00 20.73
N GLN A 248 10.15 27.89 20.62
CA GLN A 248 11.45 27.56 21.23
C GLN A 248 12.17 26.51 20.36
N ALA A 249 13.45 26.31 20.63
CA ALA A 249 14.22 25.25 19.99
C ALA A 249 13.71 23.86 20.43
N GLU A 250 13.34 23.02 19.47
CA GLU A 250 12.78 21.70 19.71
C GLU A 250 13.60 20.63 19.00
N LYS A 251 13.61 19.42 19.56
CA LYS A 251 14.19 18.26 18.92
C LYS A 251 13.14 17.57 18.06
N ILE A 252 13.29 17.68 16.75
CA ILE A 252 12.41 17.03 15.77
C ILE A 252 12.97 15.65 15.44
N ASN A 253 12.12 14.62 15.49
CA ASN A 253 12.50 13.25 15.15
C ASN A 253 11.81 12.73 13.87
N ARG A 254 10.72 13.35 13.46
CA ARG A 254 9.94 13.00 12.26
C ARG A 254 9.33 14.24 11.63
N MET A 255 9.17 14.20 10.32
CA MET A 255 8.35 15.14 9.57
C MET A 255 7.38 14.34 8.69
N MET A 256 6.12 14.71 8.72
CA MET A 256 5.10 14.16 7.83
C MET A 256 4.78 15.20 6.75
N LEU A 257 4.93 14.83 5.51
CA LEU A 257 4.49 15.58 4.34
C LEU A 257 3.36 14.79 3.68
N GLN A 258 2.25 15.45 3.41
CA GLN A 258 1.08 14.83 2.84
C GLN A 258 0.52 15.71 1.74
N GLU A 259 0.36 15.15 0.55
CA GLU A 259 -0.28 15.83 -0.57
C GLU A 259 -1.80 15.64 -0.52
N TYR A 260 -2.53 16.59 -1.11
CA TYR A 260 -3.97 16.46 -1.27
C TYR A 260 -4.28 15.45 -2.37
N ILE A 261 -4.46 14.20 -1.97
CA ILE A 261 -4.59 13.03 -2.83
C ILE A 261 -5.67 13.13 -3.92
N PRO A 262 -6.85 13.74 -3.70
CA PRO A 262 -7.84 13.90 -4.77
C PRO A 262 -7.34 14.65 -6.01
N LEU A 263 -6.28 15.45 -5.89
CA LEU A 263 -5.61 16.12 -7.01
C LEU A 263 -4.36 15.39 -7.51
N GLY A 264 -4.03 14.24 -6.93
CA GLY A 264 -2.86 13.44 -7.27
C GLY A 264 -1.55 13.96 -6.69
N GLN A 265 -0.49 13.18 -6.86
CA GLN A 265 0.86 13.54 -6.45
C GLN A 265 1.46 14.58 -7.39
N ARG A 266 2.04 15.65 -6.85
CA ARG A 266 2.57 16.79 -7.57
C ARG A 266 3.98 17.18 -7.18
N VAL A 267 4.35 16.99 -5.92
CA VAL A 267 5.67 17.33 -5.38
C VAL A 267 6.71 16.35 -5.91
N LYS A 268 7.68 16.86 -6.67
CA LYS A 268 8.77 16.04 -7.25
C LYS A 268 10.00 15.95 -6.36
N SER A 269 10.27 17.01 -5.61
CA SER A 269 11.39 17.06 -4.67
C SER A 269 11.14 18.13 -3.61
N PHE A 270 11.72 17.95 -2.45
CA PHE A 270 11.70 18.93 -1.36
C PHE A 270 13.02 18.91 -0.59
N VAL A 271 13.28 19.97 0.16
CA VAL A 271 14.42 20.11 1.08
C VAL A 271 13.86 20.58 2.42
N VAL A 272 14.42 20.10 3.51
CA VAL A 272 14.15 20.55 4.88
C VAL A 272 15.42 21.20 5.40
N GLU A 273 15.32 22.43 5.90
CA GLU A 273 16.42 23.22 6.43
C GLU A 273 16.20 23.56 7.92
#